data_abaa486bd8f15dbbaaeaf2504a90f38b
#
_entry.id   abaa486bd8f15dbbaaeaf2504a90f38b
#
_cell.length_a   1.000
_cell.length_b   1.000
_cell.length_c   1.000
_cell.angle_alpha   90.00
_cell.angle_beta   90.00
_cell.angle_gamma   90.00
#
_symmetry.space_group_name_H-M   'P 1'
#
loop_
_entity.id
_entity.type
_entity.pdbx_description
1 polymer ?
#
loop_
_entity_poly.entity_id
_entity_poly.type
_entity_poly.pdbx_seq_one_letter_code
_entity_poly.pdbx_strand_id
1 'polypeptide(L)'
;MAGLKEHIFLIGFMGCGKSTNAVCLAEMTGARQVEMDQMIVENEGMAIADIFEEKGEAYFRELETELIKSFAGVEPAVISCGGGAVLKEENVRLMKESGKIVLLMAEPGTIYERVKDSTERPVLNGNMNVGYIEELMEKRRPKYEAAADVKVATDGKTAEEICGEILEVCGK
;
A
#
# COMPACT_ATOMS: atom_id res chain seq x y z
N MET A 1 19.20 16.92 -1.81
CA MET A 1 17.88 16.25 -1.74
C MET A 1 17.10 16.75 -0.53
N ALA A 2 15.87 17.14 -0.76
CA ALA A 2 15.00 17.48 0.35
C ALA A 2 14.50 16.18 0.97
N GLY A 3 14.71 15.99 2.27
CA GLY A 3 14.18 14.84 2.99
C GLY A 3 12.68 14.99 3.22
N LEU A 4 12.04 13.91 3.64
CA LEU A 4 10.61 13.94 3.96
C LEU A 4 10.40 14.61 5.32
N LYS A 5 9.32 15.34 5.44
CA LYS A 5 8.92 15.98 6.70
C LYS A 5 8.00 15.08 7.52
N GLU A 6 7.34 14.16 6.87
CA GLU A 6 6.42 13.22 7.49
C GLU A 6 6.36 11.95 6.65
N HIS A 7 5.74 10.91 7.16
CA HIS A 7 5.62 9.65 6.42
C HIS A 7 4.83 9.83 5.14
N ILE A 8 5.14 9.02 4.13
CA ILE A 8 4.31 8.89 2.94
C ILE A 8 3.81 7.45 2.94
N PHE A 9 2.50 7.27 3.07
CA PHE A 9 1.86 5.97 3.03
C PHE A 9 1.29 5.72 1.64
N LEU A 10 1.83 4.73 0.95
CA LEU A 10 1.32 4.37 -0.38
C LEU A 10 0.24 3.31 -0.20
N ILE A 11 -0.95 3.63 -0.68
CA ILE A 11 -2.09 2.70 -0.62
C ILE A 11 -2.61 2.43 -2.02
N GLY A 12 -3.43 1.43 -2.14
CA GLY A 12 -4.04 1.07 -3.41
C GLY A 12 -4.22 -0.43 -3.50
N PHE A 13 -4.90 -0.85 -4.56
CA PHE A 13 -5.15 -2.25 -4.79
C PHE A 13 -3.83 -3.00 -5.04
N MET A 14 -3.79 -4.29 -4.72
CA MET A 14 -2.61 -5.10 -5.01
C MET A 14 -2.26 -5.01 -6.50
N GLY A 15 -0.98 -4.95 -6.82
CA GLY A 15 -0.53 -4.80 -8.20
C GLY A 15 -0.56 -3.40 -8.77
N CYS A 16 -0.93 -2.39 -7.98
CA CYS A 16 -0.97 -1.01 -8.47
C CYS A 16 0.39 -0.30 -8.47
N GLY A 17 1.45 -0.98 -8.01
CA GLY A 17 2.81 -0.43 -8.07
C GLY A 17 3.33 0.17 -6.77
N LYS A 18 2.71 -0.13 -5.64
CA LYS A 18 3.13 0.42 -4.34
C LYS A 18 4.60 0.15 -4.03
N SER A 19 5.03 -1.11 -4.12
CA SER A 19 6.40 -1.47 -3.76
C SER A 19 7.44 -0.86 -4.68
N THR A 20 7.19 -0.90 -5.99
CA THR A 20 8.11 -0.34 -6.99
C THR A 20 8.27 1.17 -6.77
N ASN A 21 7.17 1.86 -6.55
CA ASN A 21 7.21 3.31 -6.35
C ASN A 21 7.77 3.68 -4.97
N ALA A 22 7.58 2.82 -3.97
CA ALA A 22 8.18 3.04 -2.65
C ALA A 22 9.71 3.03 -2.72
N VAL A 23 10.28 2.08 -3.47
CA VAL A 23 11.73 2.01 -3.67
C VAL A 23 12.24 3.29 -4.34
N CYS A 24 11.59 3.67 -5.44
CA CYS A 24 11.99 4.86 -6.20
C CYS A 24 11.89 6.13 -5.34
N LEU A 25 10.81 6.28 -4.62
CA LEU A 25 10.56 7.45 -3.78
C LEU A 25 11.58 7.53 -2.63
N ALA A 26 11.91 6.39 -2.04
CA ALA A 26 12.92 6.33 -0.99
C ALA A 26 14.29 6.74 -1.52
N GLU A 27 14.65 6.28 -2.71
CA GLU A 27 15.92 6.67 -3.35
C GLU A 27 15.96 8.17 -3.64
N MET A 28 14.86 8.74 -4.11
CA MET A 28 14.79 10.16 -4.46
C MET A 28 14.84 11.07 -3.23
N THR A 29 14.38 10.60 -2.08
CA THR A 29 14.30 11.42 -0.87
C THR A 29 15.37 11.10 0.17
N GLY A 30 16.05 9.97 0.02
CA GLY A 30 16.98 9.48 1.03
C GLY A 30 16.28 8.90 2.26
N ALA A 31 14.95 8.77 2.22
CA ALA A 31 14.18 8.22 3.33
C ALA A 31 14.23 6.69 3.36
N ARG A 32 13.92 6.12 4.50
CA ARG A 32 13.82 4.67 4.64
C ARG A 32 12.57 4.16 3.92
N GLN A 33 12.68 2.99 3.30
CA GLN A 33 11.54 2.34 2.68
C GLN A 33 11.05 1.21 3.57
N VAL A 34 9.74 1.12 3.76
CA VAL A 34 9.13 0.08 4.59
C VAL A 34 8.04 -0.64 3.79
N GLU A 35 8.09 -1.97 3.80
CA GLU A 35 7.03 -2.81 3.26
C GLU A 35 6.29 -3.42 4.43
N MET A 36 5.04 -3.00 4.66
CA MET A 36 4.27 -3.48 5.80
C MET A 36 4.07 -4.99 5.79
N ASP A 37 3.72 -5.55 4.65
CA ASP A 37 3.49 -7.00 4.54
C ASP A 37 4.76 -7.78 4.87
N GLN A 38 5.91 -7.29 4.41
CA GLN A 38 7.20 -7.93 4.67
C GLN A 38 7.53 -7.88 6.17
N MET A 39 7.28 -6.76 6.81
CA MET A 39 7.52 -6.62 8.25
C MET A 39 6.64 -7.59 9.06
N ILE A 40 5.39 -7.74 8.64
CA ILE A 40 4.48 -8.68 9.31
C ILE A 40 4.98 -10.11 9.16
N VAL A 41 5.41 -10.49 7.95
CA VAL A 41 5.97 -11.82 7.70
C VAL A 41 7.19 -12.06 8.59
N GLU A 42 8.09 -11.09 8.69
CA GLU A 42 9.29 -11.23 9.52
C GLU A 42 8.96 -11.33 11.01
N ASN A 43 8.01 -10.52 11.48
CA ASN A 43 7.62 -10.52 12.88
C ASN A 43 6.89 -11.80 13.30
N GLU A 44 6.05 -12.34 12.41
CA GLU A 44 5.27 -13.54 12.72
C GLU A 44 6.01 -14.83 12.38
N GLY A 45 7.03 -14.78 11.54
CA GLY A 45 7.76 -15.96 11.12
C GLY A 45 6.96 -16.87 10.20
N MET A 46 5.96 -16.33 9.50
CA MET A 46 5.13 -17.11 8.57
C MET A 46 4.61 -16.23 7.45
N ALA A 47 4.32 -16.85 6.29
CA ALA A 47 3.79 -16.15 5.13
C ALA A 47 2.37 -15.63 5.42
N ILE A 48 1.98 -14.56 4.71
CA ILE A 48 0.66 -13.95 4.89
C ILE A 48 -0.47 -14.96 4.64
N ALA A 49 -0.35 -15.77 3.57
CA ALA A 49 -1.37 -16.80 3.29
C ALA A 49 -1.53 -17.76 4.46
N ASP A 50 -0.43 -18.12 5.12
CA ASP A 50 -0.48 -19.02 6.28
C ASP A 50 -1.09 -18.35 7.50
N ILE A 51 -0.84 -17.05 7.67
CA ILE A 51 -1.45 -16.28 8.76
C ILE A 51 -2.97 -16.27 8.57
N PHE A 52 -3.46 -16.03 7.36
CA PHE A 52 -4.88 -16.03 7.05
C PHE A 52 -5.50 -17.41 7.34
N GLU A 53 -4.82 -18.48 6.91
CA GLU A 53 -5.32 -19.84 7.06
C GLU A 53 -5.34 -20.30 8.52
N GLU A 54 -4.25 -20.05 9.25
CA GLU A 54 -4.11 -20.54 10.62
C GLU A 54 -4.72 -19.63 11.68
N LYS A 55 -4.68 -18.32 11.47
CA LYS A 55 -5.10 -17.36 12.49
C LYS A 55 -6.26 -16.45 12.06
N GLY A 56 -6.57 -16.44 10.78
CA GLY A 56 -7.70 -15.70 10.23
C GLY A 56 -7.40 -14.26 9.85
N GLU A 57 -8.29 -13.69 9.07
CA GLU A 57 -8.13 -12.31 8.56
C GLU A 57 -8.15 -11.29 9.70
N ALA A 58 -9.02 -11.46 10.69
CA ALA A 58 -9.11 -10.51 11.80
C ALA A 58 -7.78 -10.37 12.54
N TYR A 59 -7.08 -11.49 12.74
CA TYR A 59 -5.76 -11.47 13.36
C TYR A 59 -4.77 -10.66 12.53
N PHE A 60 -4.76 -10.89 11.20
CA PHE A 60 -3.88 -10.15 10.29
C PHE A 60 -4.17 -8.64 10.34
N ARG A 61 -5.46 -8.27 10.38
CA ARG A 61 -5.84 -6.85 10.43
C ARG A 61 -5.37 -6.18 11.73
N GLU A 62 -5.38 -6.92 12.84
CA GLU A 62 -4.84 -6.39 14.08
C GLU A 62 -3.33 -6.18 13.99
N LEU A 63 -2.61 -7.06 13.29
CA LEU A 63 -1.18 -6.91 13.08
C LEU A 63 -0.89 -5.65 12.25
N GLU A 64 -1.71 -5.36 11.24
CA GLU A 64 -1.57 -4.14 10.45
C GLU A 64 -1.74 -2.90 11.34
N THR A 65 -2.75 -2.89 12.18
CA THR A 65 -3.03 -1.76 13.07
C THR A 65 -1.86 -1.52 14.05
N GLU A 66 -1.35 -2.58 14.65
CA GLU A 66 -0.23 -2.46 15.60
C GLU A 66 1.02 -1.94 14.90
N LEU A 67 1.25 -2.39 13.68
CA LEU A 67 2.40 -1.92 12.89
C LEU A 67 2.27 -0.43 12.57
N ILE A 68 1.08 0.01 12.17
CA ILE A 68 0.83 1.44 11.87
C ILE A 68 1.06 2.29 13.12
N LYS A 69 0.62 1.81 14.27
CA LYS A 69 0.86 2.51 15.54
C LYS A 69 2.35 2.70 15.81
N SER A 70 3.16 1.73 15.41
CA SER A 70 4.61 1.77 15.65
C SER A 70 5.33 2.84 14.85
N PHE A 71 4.70 3.39 13.82
CA PHE A 71 5.32 4.43 12.99
C PHE A 71 5.20 5.82 13.62
N ALA A 72 4.36 6.00 14.62
CA ALA A 72 4.21 7.29 15.30
C ALA A 72 5.52 7.64 16.01
N GLY A 73 6.01 8.86 15.77
CA GLY A 73 7.21 9.35 16.47
C GLY A 73 8.54 8.87 15.92
N VAL A 74 8.55 8.05 14.85
CA VAL A 74 9.81 7.64 14.21
C VAL A 74 10.10 8.54 13.01
N GLU A 75 11.34 8.50 12.54
CA GLU A 75 11.76 9.30 11.38
C GLU A 75 10.91 9.03 10.15
N PRO A 76 10.62 10.07 9.36
CA PRO A 76 9.83 9.92 8.14
C PRO A 76 10.35 8.81 7.22
N ALA A 77 9.42 8.02 6.71
CA ALA A 77 9.72 6.91 5.82
C ALA A 77 8.69 6.82 4.71
N VAL A 78 9.03 6.12 3.64
CA VAL A 78 8.08 5.76 2.57
C VAL A 78 7.55 4.37 2.92
N ILE A 79 6.27 4.27 3.17
CA ILE A 79 5.66 3.04 3.65
C ILE A 79 4.67 2.50 2.62
N SER A 80 4.96 1.29 2.11
CA SER A 80 4.04 0.60 1.21
C SER A 80 3.08 -0.22 2.08
N CYS A 81 1.80 0.13 2.02
CA CYS A 81 0.77 -0.50 2.85
C CYS A 81 0.14 -1.71 2.16
N GLY A 82 -0.36 -2.66 2.94
CA GLY A 82 -1.11 -3.77 2.40
C GLY A 82 -2.41 -3.27 1.76
N GLY A 83 -2.93 -4.02 0.79
CA GLY A 83 -4.10 -3.60 0.02
C GLY A 83 -5.36 -3.35 0.84
N GLY A 84 -5.49 -3.98 1.99
CA GLY A 84 -6.65 -3.81 2.86
C GLY A 84 -6.43 -2.93 4.09
N ALA A 85 -5.25 -2.30 4.21
CA ALA A 85 -4.93 -1.52 5.41
C ALA A 85 -5.91 -0.38 5.69
N VAL A 86 -6.39 0.29 4.64
CA VAL A 86 -7.30 1.44 4.81
C VAL A 86 -8.78 1.06 4.91
N LEU A 87 -9.09 -0.22 4.91
CA LEU A 87 -10.47 -0.67 5.12
C LEU A 87 -10.92 -0.45 6.57
N LYS A 88 -9.97 -0.26 7.47
CA LYS A 88 -10.23 0.00 8.89
C LYS A 88 -10.02 1.49 9.17
N GLU A 89 -11.06 2.18 9.60
CA GLU A 89 -10.99 3.62 9.84
C GLU A 89 -9.93 4.05 10.86
N GLU A 90 -9.70 3.23 11.87
CA GLU A 90 -8.66 3.48 12.85
C GLU A 90 -7.28 3.61 12.19
N ASN A 91 -7.00 2.74 11.21
CA ASN A 91 -5.72 2.77 10.50
C ASN A 91 -5.56 4.08 9.72
N VAL A 92 -6.63 4.51 9.05
CA VAL A 92 -6.62 5.77 8.28
C VAL A 92 -6.32 6.95 9.21
N ARG A 93 -6.98 7.01 10.36
CA ARG A 93 -6.75 8.06 11.33
C ARG A 93 -5.30 8.09 11.81
N LEU A 94 -4.77 6.92 12.15
CA LEU A 94 -3.39 6.80 12.61
C LEU A 94 -2.39 7.24 11.54
N MET A 95 -2.63 6.87 10.29
CA MET A 95 -1.75 7.26 9.19
C MET A 95 -1.77 8.77 8.97
N LYS A 96 -2.94 9.39 9.01
CA LYS A 96 -3.08 10.84 8.82
C LYS A 96 -2.44 11.64 9.95
N GLU A 97 -2.35 11.06 11.12
CA GLU A 97 -1.69 11.71 12.26
C GLU A 97 -0.17 11.79 12.07
N SER A 98 0.43 10.88 11.31
CA SER A 98 1.87 10.81 11.13
C SER A 98 2.37 11.06 9.72
N GLY A 99 1.50 11.25 8.75
CA GLY A 99 1.93 11.46 7.37
C GLY A 99 0.81 11.74 6.38
N LYS A 100 1.13 11.58 5.10
CA LYS A 100 0.20 11.74 3.98
C LYS A 100 -0.11 10.39 3.37
N ILE A 101 -1.35 10.21 2.95
CA ILE A 101 -1.79 8.98 2.29
C ILE A 101 -1.91 9.24 0.79
N VAL A 102 -1.15 8.47 0.01
CA VAL A 102 -1.13 8.57 -1.45
C VAL A 102 -1.76 7.32 -2.05
N LEU A 103 -2.84 7.50 -2.79
CA LEU A 103 -3.50 6.40 -3.48
C LEU A 103 -2.92 6.24 -4.88
N LEU A 104 -2.33 5.09 -5.14
CA LEU A 104 -1.85 4.73 -6.47
C LEU A 104 -2.96 3.96 -7.16
N MET A 105 -3.30 4.36 -8.38
CA MET A 105 -4.41 3.77 -9.15
C MET A 105 -3.90 3.14 -10.43
N ALA A 106 -4.54 2.03 -10.83
CA ALA A 106 -4.26 1.36 -12.10
C ALA A 106 -5.55 0.74 -12.60
N GLU A 107 -5.63 0.54 -13.92
CA GLU A 107 -6.79 -0.10 -14.52
C GLU A 107 -6.83 -1.60 -14.16
N PRO A 108 -8.04 -2.21 -14.07
CA PRO A 108 -8.13 -3.63 -13.73
C PRO A 108 -7.31 -4.55 -14.62
N GLY A 109 -7.28 -4.27 -15.92
CA GLY A 109 -6.48 -5.05 -16.87
C GLY A 109 -4.99 -4.96 -16.59
N THR A 110 -4.51 -3.77 -16.20
CA THR A 110 -3.11 -3.57 -15.85
C THR A 110 -2.76 -4.37 -14.60
N ILE A 111 -3.64 -4.34 -13.61
CA ILE A 111 -3.44 -5.10 -12.37
C ILE A 111 -3.42 -6.60 -12.67
N TYR A 112 -4.35 -7.08 -13.51
CA TYR A 112 -4.40 -8.48 -13.89
C TYR A 112 -3.06 -8.93 -14.51
N GLU A 113 -2.52 -8.14 -15.44
CA GLU A 113 -1.25 -8.46 -16.08
C GLU A 113 -0.08 -8.53 -15.08
N ARG A 114 -0.12 -7.69 -14.05
CA ARG A 114 0.93 -7.67 -13.03
C ARG A 114 0.85 -8.82 -12.03
N VAL A 115 -0.36 -9.34 -11.74
CA VAL A 115 -0.56 -10.33 -10.67
C VAL A 115 -0.99 -11.72 -11.15
N LYS A 116 -1.27 -11.90 -12.42
CA LYS A 116 -1.86 -13.15 -12.95
C LYS A 116 -1.05 -14.41 -12.63
N ASP A 117 0.25 -14.30 -12.50
CA ASP A 117 1.13 -15.43 -12.20
C ASP A 117 1.49 -15.55 -10.72
N SER A 118 0.93 -14.69 -9.88
CA SER A 118 1.23 -14.69 -8.45
C SER A 118 0.30 -15.60 -7.67
N THR A 119 0.84 -16.39 -6.75
CA THR A 119 0.05 -17.21 -5.85
C THR A 119 0.06 -16.63 -4.43
N GLU A 120 0.68 -15.45 -4.25
CA GLU A 120 0.83 -14.80 -2.96
C GLU A 120 -0.26 -13.79 -2.62
N ARG A 121 -1.39 -13.86 -3.32
CA ARG A 121 -2.52 -12.93 -3.13
C ARG A 121 -3.73 -13.69 -2.62
N PRO A 122 -3.83 -13.96 -1.30
CA PRO A 122 -4.93 -14.78 -0.76
C PRO A 122 -6.32 -14.36 -1.22
N VAL A 123 -6.56 -13.04 -1.35
CA VAL A 123 -7.86 -12.49 -1.76
C VAL A 123 -8.19 -12.87 -3.20
N LEU A 124 -7.17 -13.02 -4.07
CA LEU A 124 -7.36 -13.33 -5.49
C LEU A 124 -7.18 -14.81 -5.83
N ASN A 125 -6.66 -15.60 -4.91
CA ASN A 125 -6.41 -17.02 -5.16
C ASN A 125 -7.71 -17.73 -5.55
N GLY A 126 -7.68 -18.42 -6.69
CA GLY A 126 -8.84 -19.12 -7.23
C GLY A 126 -9.76 -18.24 -8.06
N ASN A 127 -9.55 -16.94 -8.08
CA ASN A 127 -10.41 -15.98 -8.79
C ASN A 127 -9.59 -14.99 -9.62
N MET A 128 -8.53 -15.49 -10.25
CA MET A 128 -7.62 -14.63 -11.01
C MET A 128 -8.18 -14.31 -12.39
N ASN A 129 -9.04 -13.29 -12.50
CA ASN A 129 -9.56 -12.78 -13.76
C ASN A 129 -9.88 -11.29 -13.63
N VAL A 130 -9.91 -10.60 -14.76
CA VAL A 130 -10.12 -9.13 -14.79
C VAL A 130 -11.47 -8.74 -14.19
N GLY A 131 -12.53 -9.51 -14.48
CA GLY A 131 -13.87 -9.21 -13.96
C GLY A 131 -13.92 -9.25 -12.44
N TYR A 132 -13.31 -10.25 -11.83
CA TYR A 132 -13.27 -10.37 -10.36
C TYR A 132 -12.45 -9.24 -9.75
N ILE A 133 -11.31 -8.91 -10.37
CA ILE A 133 -10.45 -7.81 -9.92
C ILE A 133 -11.22 -6.51 -9.95
N GLU A 134 -11.91 -6.23 -11.07
CA GLU A 134 -12.72 -5.03 -11.22
C GLU A 134 -13.79 -4.92 -10.14
N GLU A 135 -14.50 -6.02 -9.89
CA GLU A 135 -15.53 -6.09 -8.86
C GLU A 135 -14.97 -5.78 -7.48
N LEU A 136 -13.82 -6.39 -7.15
CA LEU A 136 -13.19 -6.18 -5.85
C LEU A 136 -12.67 -4.75 -5.71
N MET A 137 -12.13 -4.17 -6.78
CA MET A 137 -11.68 -2.78 -6.80
C MET A 137 -12.84 -1.82 -6.55
N GLU A 138 -13.99 -2.07 -7.18
CA GLU A 138 -15.18 -1.24 -6.98
C GLU A 138 -15.66 -1.28 -5.54
N LYS A 139 -15.59 -2.43 -4.88
CA LYS A 139 -15.96 -2.58 -3.48
C LYS A 139 -15.06 -1.75 -2.57
N ARG A 140 -13.77 -1.67 -2.91
CA ARG A 140 -12.78 -0.98 -2.09
C ARG A 140 -12.62 0.50 -2.43
N ARG A 141 -13.07 0.92 -3.61
CA ARG A 141 -12.88 2.30 -4.07
C ARG A 141 -13.32 3.37 -3.07
N PRO A 142 -14.53 3.30 -2.48
CA PRO A 142 -14.94 4.35 -1.54
C PRO A 142 -13.99 4.49 -0.36
N LYS A 143 -13.46 3.40 0.16
CA LYS A 143 -12.52 3.42 1.28
C LYS A 143 -11.18 4.00 0.88
N TYR A 144 -10.67 3.62 -0.31
CA TYR A 144 -9.42 4.16 -0.82
C TYR A 144 -9.52 5.67 -1.05
N GLU A 145 -10.58 6.11 -1.70
CA GLU A 145 -10.74 7.53 -2.00
C GLU A 145 -10.99 8.37 -0.74
N ALA A 146 -11.73 7.82 0.22
CA ALA A 146 -11.95 8.51 1.49
C ALA A 146 -10.66 8.66 2.30
N ALA A 147 -9.75 7.70 2.19
CA ALA A 147 -8.48 7.72 2.92
C ALA A 147 -7.44 8.63 2.26
N ALA A 148 -7.46 8.76 0.94
CA ALA A 148 -6.38 9.40 0.18
C ALA A 148 -6.31 10.92 0.40
N ASP A 149 -5.08 11.41 0.64
CA ASP A 149 -4.80 12.84 0.59
C ASP A 149 -4.44 13.24 -0.85
N VAL A 150 -3.83 12.31 -1.59
CA VAL A 150 -3.39 12.51 -2.97
C VAL A 150 -3.73 11.26 -3.78
N LYS A 151 -4.14 11.42 -5.03
CA LYS A 151 -4.40 10.31 -5.95
C LYS A 151 -3.49 10.42 -7.16
N VAL A 152 -2.83 9.32 -7.53
CA VAL A 152 -1.93 9.29 -8.69
C VAL A 152 -2.22 8.05 -9.54
N ALA A 153 -2.52 8.26 -10.81
CA ALA A 153 -2.69 7.17 -11.76
C ALA A 153 -1.32 6.69 -12.20
N THR A 154 -1.14 5.37 -12.28
CA THR A 154 0.16 4.79 -12.61
C THR A 154 0.26 4.26 -14.04
N ASP A 155 -0.86 4.09 -14.73
CA ASP A 155 -0.86 3.54 -16.09
C ASP A 155 -0.10 4.43 -17.06
N GLY A 156 0.81 3.82 -17.83
CA GLY A 156 1.56 4.52 -18.86
C GLY A 156 2.66 5.47 -18.35
N LYS A 157 2.96 5.41 -17.06
CA LYS A 157 3.98 6.28 -16.46
C LYS A 157 5.15 5.49 -15.90
N THR A 158 6.33 6.10 -15.90
CA THR A 158 7.51 5.51 -15.26
C THR A 158 7.44 5.75 -13.76
N ALA A 159 8.24 5.02 -12.99
CA ALA A 159 8.31 5.22 -11.54
C ALA A 159 8.77 6.64 -11.22
N GLU A 160 9.74 7.16 -11.97
CA GLU A 160 10.24 8.52 -11.78
C GLU A 160 9.15 9.57 -11.98
N GLU A 161 8.30 9.39 -12.99
CA GLU A 161 7.18 10.29 -13.26
C GLU A 161 6.17 10.26 -12.13
N ILE A 162 5.83 9.06 -11.67
CA ILE A 162 4.87 8.86 -10.57
C ILE A 162 5.41 9.48 -9.28
N CYS A 163 6.66 9.20 -8.94
CA CYS A 163 7.28 9.73 -7.73
C CYS A 163 7.44 11.24 -7.79
N GLY A 164 7.72 11.77 -8.98
CA GLY A 164 7.78 13.23 -9.19
C GLY A 164 6.45 13.89 -8.86
N GLU A 165 5.33 13.30 -9.30
CA GLU A 165 4.01 13.82 -9.01
C GLU A 165 3.72 13.77 -7.51
N ILE A 166 4.11 12.67 -6.85
CA ILE A 166 3.91 12.53 -5.40
C ILE A 166 4.67 13.61 -4.64
N LEU A 167 5.94 13.81 -4.97
CA LEU A 167 6.80 14.79 -4.29
C LEU A 167 6.38 16.23 -4.54
N GLU A 168 5.79 16.50 -5.69
CA GLU A 168 5.28 17.83 -6.00
C GLU A 168 4.20 18.26 -5.01
N VAL A 169 3.39 17.30 -4.55
CA VAL A 169 2.31 17.57 -3.60
C VAL A 169 2.76 17.35 -2.16
N CYS A 170 3.45 16.25 -1.88
CA CYS A 170 3.81 15.83 -0.52
C CYS A 170 5.14 16.34 -0.01
N GLY A 171 6.04 16.71 -0.91
CA GLY A 171 7.39 17.14 -0.54
C GLY A 171 7.51 18.61 -0.17
N LYS A 172 6.41 19.34 -0.21
CA LYS A 172 6.41 20.78 0.06
C LYS A 172 6.04 21.09 1.49
#